data_36c0f83946a102543df971fdc944aeb6
#
_entry.id   36c0f83946a102543df971fdc944aeb6
#
_cell.length_a   1.000
_cell.length_b   1.000
_cell.length_c   1.000
_cell.angle_alpha   90.00
_cell.angle_beta   90.00
_cell.angle_gamma   90.00
#
_symmetry.space_group_name_H-M   'P 1'
#
loop_
_entity.id
_entity.type
_entity.pdbx_description
1 polymer ?
#
loop_
_entity_poly.entity_id
_entity_poly.type
_entity_poly.pdbx_seq_one_letter_code
_entity_poly.pdbx_strand_id
1 'polypeptide(L)'
;MVRLGDELPVSRTGPLRSLDPDQACNQVTGKTKIGTCGFGVAQAEYARTFSCVEVQHTFYQPPRLTTLERWRTEMPADFEFTLKAWQLITHDAKSPTYRRLKRNLSETEKAEAGSFRATAIVNEAWGATLAAAKVLKAKTILFQCPSSFKQTAENIARMEKFFCSIDRQDLNLCWEPRGDWNAEVVRSICVSLELCHVVDPFIGETVTPDRYYFRLHGRSGWRYQYELGELKELATSLVKSKRGYVFFNNSKMTEDALKFCKLLDEA
;
A
#
# COMPACT_ATOMS: atom_id res chain seq x y z
N MET A 1 -8.75 -19.87 -12.95
CA MET A 1 -8.21 -19.90 -11.57
C MET A 1 -6.79 -19.35 -11.61
N VAL A 2 -6.65 -18.03 -11.56
CA VAL A 2 -5.34 -17.35 -11.63
C VAL A 2 -4.72 -17.38 -10.24
N ARG A 3 -3.55 -17.99 -10.10
CA ARG A 3 -2.77 -17.95 -8.86
C ARG A 3 -2.22 -16.53 -8.67
N LEU A 4 -2.91 -15.73 -7.88
CA LEU A 4 -2.47 -14.43 -7.36
C LEU A 4 -1.44 -14.67 -6.25
N GLY A 5 -0.23 -15.07 -6.59
CA GLY A 5 0.75 -15.49 -5.61
C GLY A 5 2.18 -14.98 -5.79
N ASP A 6 2.45 -14.12 -6.78
CA ASP A 6 3.81 -13.62 -6.99
C ASP A 6 3.93 -12.16 -6.56
N GLU A 7 4.35 -11.98 -5.31
CA GLU A 7 4.84 -10.69 -4.84
C GLU A 7 6.14 -10.35 -5.57
N LEU A 8 6.21 -9.12 -6.04
CA LEU A 8 7.21 -8.56 -6.93
C LEU A 8 8.66 -8.79 -6.48
N PRO A 9 9.57 -9.20 -7.37
CA PRO A 9 10.98 -8.94 -7.17
C PRO A 9 11.21 -7.43 -7.20
N VAL A 10 11.99 -6.91 -6.25
CA VAL A 10 12.51 -5.53 -6.35
C VAL A 10 13.32 -5.49 -7.63
N SER A 11 12.92 -4.65 -8.58
CA SER A 11 13.60 -4.50 -9.85
C SER A 11 15.08 -4.19 -9.61
N ARG A 12 15.95 -5.04 -10.13
CA ARG A 12 17.30 -4.61 -10.48
C ARG A 12 17.10 -3.54 -11.54
N THR A 13 17.55 -2.35 -11.23
CA THR A 13 17.49 -1.18 -12.09
C THR A 13 18.10 -1.49 -13.47
N GLY A 14 17.25 -1.66 -14.46
CA GLY A 14 17.64 -1.39 -15.83
C GLY A 14 17.94 0.12 -15.98
N PRO A 15 18.53 0.58 -17.09
CA PRO A 15 18.85 1.99 -17.24
C PRO A 15 17.60 2.83 -17.03
N LEU A 16 17.63 3.71 -16.02
CA LEU A 16 16.57 4.64 -15.68
C LEU A 16 16.35 5.55 -16.88
N ARG A 17 15.18 5.46 -17.51
CA ARG A 17 14.76 6.45 -18.50
C ARG A 17 14.40 7.71 -17.74
N SER A 18 14.98 8.86 -18.13
CA SER A 18 14.57 10.15 -17.59
C SER A 18 13.10 10.42 -17.91
N LEU A 19 12.36 10.91 -16.93
CA LEU A 19 11.00 11.42 -17.13
C LEU A 19 11.08 12.86 -17.68
N ASP A 20 10.17 13.17 -18.59
CA ASP A 20 10.05 14.51 -19.14
C ASP A 20 9.52 15.46 -18.03
N PRO A 21 10.23 16.54 -17.68
CA PRO A 21 9.82 17.47 -16.62
C PRO A 21 8.49 18.17 -16.90
N ASP A 22 8.03 18.23 -18.16
CA ASP A 22 6.72 18.79 -18.54
C ASP A 22 5.56 17.81 -18.26
N GLN A 23 5.83 16.64 -17.71
CA GLN A 23 4.85 15.60 -17.39
C GLN A 23 4.47 15.54 -15.89
N ALA A 24 4.56 16.65 -15.17
CA ALA A 24 4.20 16.67 -13.75
C ALA A 24 2.71 16.37 -13.52
N CYS A 25 2.42 15.34 -12.75
CA CYS A 25 1.07 15.01 -12.26
C CYS A 25 0.68 15.95 -11.10
N ASN A 26 0.68 17.27 -11.37
CA ASN A 26 0.55 18.28 -10.32
C ASN A 26 -0.91 18.68 -10.01
N GLN A 27 -1.88 18.23 -10.79
CA GLN A 27 -3.28 18.60 -10.60
C GLN A 27 -4.19 17.42 -10.84
N VAL A 28 -4.30 16.56 -9.88
CA VAL A 28 -5.40 15.62 -9.87
C VAL A 28 -6.59 16.26 -9.18
N THR A 29 -7.72 16.20 -9.82
CA THR A 29 -9.06 16.66 -9.40
C THR A 29 -9.23 16.69 -7.86
N GLY A 30 -8.80 17.75 -7.26
CA GLY A 30 -9.08 18.25 -5.91
C GLY A 30 -8.72 17.37 -4.71
N LYS A 31 -8.87 16.03 -4.72
CA LYS A 31 -8.72 15.21 -3.52
C LYS A 31 -8.11 13.82 -3.74
N THR A 32 -7.95 13.38 -4.98
CA THR A 32 -7.33 12.09 -5.32
C THR A 32 -5.84 12.27 -5.61
N LYS A 33 -5.00 11.44 -5.01
CA LYS A 33 -3.57 11.41 -5.27
C LYS A 33 -3.19 10.15 -6.04
N ILE A 34 -2.35 10.33 -7.06
CA ILE A 34 -1.86 9.24 -7.91
C ILE A 34 -0.38 9.06 -7.69
N GLY A 35 0.05 7.81 -7.55
CA GLY A 35 1.44 7.44 -7.35
C GLY A 35 1.69 5.98 -7.66
N THR A 36 2.81 5.48 -7.18
CA THR A 36 3.24 4.09 -7.39
C THR A 36 3.59 3.39 -6.07
N CYS A 37 3.60 2.06 -6.10
CA CYS A 37 4.02 1.22 -5.00
C CYS A 37 5.56 1.09 -4.97
N GLY A 38 6.20 2.09 -4.41
CA GLY A 38 7.64 2.29 -4.41
C GLY A 38 8.09 3.27 -5.49
N PHE A 39 9.31 3.74 -5.38
CA PHE A 39 9.90 4.64 -6.36
C PHE A 39 10.32 3.87 -7.61
N GLY A 40 9.68 4.15 -8.73
CA GLY A 40 10.02 3.54 -10.03
C GLY A 40 11.23 4.18 -10.70
N VAL A 41 11.64 5.36 -10.24
CA VAL A 41 12.78 6.16 -10.70
C VAL A 41 13.52 6.77 -9.51
N ALA A 42 14.58 7.53 -9.75
CA ALA A 42 15.28 8.27 -8.69
C ALA A 42 14.32 9.20 -7.93
N GLN A 43 14.48 9.31 -6.61
CA GLN A 43 13.53 10.02 -5.74
C GLN A 43 13.34 11.49 -6.14
N ALA A 44 14.42 12.20 -6.48
CA ALA A 44 14.34 13.59 -6.92
C ALA A 44 13.56 13.77 -8.23
N GLU A 45 13.67 12.80 -9.15
CA GLU A 45 12.91 12.76 -10.39
C GLU A 45 11.45 12.40 -10.11
N TYR A 46 11.21 11.40 -9.24
CA TYR A 46 9.88 10.99 -8.82
C TYR A 46 9.08 12.15 -8.22
N ALA A 47 9.71 12.95 -7.35
CA ALA A 47 9.08 14.09 -6.69
C ALA A 47 8.69 15.24 -7.62
N ARG A 48 9.30 15.32 -8.82
CA ARG A 48 8.89 16.30 -9.85
C ARG A 48 7.62 15.89 -10.56
N THR A 49 7.31 14.60 -10.53
CA THR A 49 6.23 13.98 -11.30
C THR A 49 5.03 13.65 -10.45
N PHE A 50 5.24 13.08 -9.26
CA PHE A 50 4.19 12.61 -8.38
C PHE A 50 4.24 13.30 -7.02
N SER A 51 3.08 13.50 -6.42
CA SER A 51 2.94 14.11 -5.09
C SER A 51 2.79 13.10 -3.95
N CYS A 52 2.78 11.79 -4.25
CA CYS A 52 2.69 10.74 -3.24
C CYS A 52 3.37 9.44 -3.68
N VAL A 53 3.70 8.61 -2.70
CA VAL A 53 4.26 7.26 -2.90
C VAL A 53 3.81 6.30 -1.80
N GLU A 54 3.59 5.03 -2.14
CA GLU A 54 3.43 3.96 -1.15
C GLU A 54 4.79 3.29 -0.88
N VAL A 55 5.32 3.44 0.33
CA VAL A 55 6.62 2.88 0.71
C VAL A 55 6.51 1.37 0.95
N GLN A 56 7.15 0.57 0.07
CA GLN A 56 7.14 -0.90 0.15
C GLN A 56 8.23 -1.46 1.07
N HIS A 57 9.32 -0.74 1.25
CA HIS A 57 10.47 -1.24 2.04
C HIS A 57 10.09 -1.49 3.49
N THR A 58 9.20 -0.69 4.06
CA THR A 58 8.73 -0.84 5.45
C THR A 58 8.05 -2.18 5.70
N PHE A 59 7.45 -2.78 4.69
CA PHE A 59 6.80 -4.09 4.78
C PHE A 59 7.81 -5.22 5.00
N TYR A 60 8.89 -5.24 4.24
CA TYR A 60 9.85 -6.36 4.30
C TYR A 60 10.80 -6.25 5.49
N GLN A 61 11.43 -5.10 5.60
CA GLN A 61 12.31 -4.71 6.68
C GLN A 61 12.30 -3.19 6.76
N PRO A 62 11.77 -2.58 7.83
CA PRO A 62 11.80 -1.13 7.97
C PRO A 62 13.23 -0.59 7.80
N PRO A 63 13.43 0.43 6.95
CA PRO A 63 14.72 1.10 6.84
C PRO A 63 15.12 1.76 8.16
N ARG A 64 16.40 2.06 8.33
CA ARG A 64 16.88 2.86 9.46
C ARG A 64 16.18 4.23 9.45
N LEU A 65 15.84 4.75 10.62
CA LEU A 65 15.14 6.04 10.73
C LEU A 65 15.89 7.17 10.03
N THR A 66 17.23 7.19 10.10
CA THR A 66 18.08 8.15 9.38
C THR A 66 17.91 8.09 7.85
N THR A 67 17.63 6.91 7.30
CA THR A 67 17.32 6.76 5.88
C THR A 67 15.95 7.37 5.55
N LEU A 68 14.97 7.17 6.42
CA LEU A 68 13.63 7.73 6.25
C LEU A 68 13.64 9.26 6.45
N GLU A 69 14.42 9.78 7.38
CA GLU A 69 14.67 11.23 7.58
C GLU A 69 15.22 11.85 6.31
N ARG A 70 16.23 11.23 5.69
CA ARG A 70 16.77 11.68 4.41
C ARG A 70 15.69 11.70 3.34
N TRP A 71 14.91 10.60 3.19
CA TRP A 71 13.81 10.59 2.21
C TRP A 71 12.81 11.72 2.46
N ARG A 72 12.43 11.97 3.71
CA ARG A 72 11.52 13.08 4.03
C ARG A 72 12.11 14.44 3.67
N THR A 73 13.43 14.63 3.91
CA THR A 73 14.11 15.89 3.65
C THR A 73 14.31 16.15 2.15
N GLU A 74 14.54 15.08 1.38
CA GLU A 74 14.72 15.15 -0.08
C GLU A 74 13.41 15.39 -0.85
N MET A 75 12.24 15.20 -0.20
CA MET A 75 10.94 15.39 -0.82
C MET A 75 10.32 16.74 -0.47
N PRO A 76 9.49 17.33 -1.36
CA PRO A 76 8.70 18.52 -1.05
C PRO A 76 7.92 18.40 0.26
N ALA A 77 7.66 19.52 0.93
CA ALA A 77 6.99 19.52 2.24
C ALA A 77 5.58 18.93 2.20
N ASP A 78 4.87 19.11 1.09
CA ASP A 78 3.52 18.62 0.80
C ASP A 78 3.47 17.23 0.17
N PHE A 79 4.65 16.64 -0.10
CA PHE A 79 4.72 15.27 -0.62
C PHE A 79 4.21 14.26 0.42
N GLU A 80 3.27 13.41 0.02
CA GLU A 80 2.65 12.42 0.92
C GLU A 80 3.29 11.04 0.80
N PHE A 81 3.71 10.51 1.93
CA PHE A 81 4.08 9.11 2.05
C PHE A 81 2.91 8.31 2.63
N THR A 82 2.60 7.17 2.03
CA THR A 82 1.86 6.10 2.68
C THR A 82 2.81 4.94 2.97
N LEU A 83 2.55 4.15 4.00
CA LEU A 83 3.41 3.05 4.40
C LEU A 83 2.68 1.73 4.33
N LYS A 84 3.36 0.71 3.87
CA LYS A 84 2.92 -0.66 4.09
C LYS A 84 3.47 -1.14 5.46
N ALA A 85 2.59 -1.55 6.36
CA ALA A 85 2.94 -2.03 7.70
C ALA A 85 3.90 -3.22 7.62
N TRP A 86 4.78 -3.37 8.63
CA TRP A 86 5.78 -4.44 8.63
C TRP A 86 5.12 -5.82 8.60
N GLN A 87 5.62 -6.72 7.74
CA GLN A 87 5.06 -8.05 7.51
C GLN A 87 4.86 -8.90 8.77
N LEU A 88 5.64 -8.63 9.82
CA LEU A 88 5.51 -9.30 11.11
C LEU A 88 4.15 -9.10 11.78
N ILE A 89 3.34 -8.14 11.31
CA ILE A 89 1.97 -7.90 11.80
C ILE A 89 0.97 -8.82 11.08
N THR A 90 1.10 -8.95 9.76
CA THR A 90 0.05 -9.52 8.90
C THR A 90 0.38 -10.91 8.36
N HIS A 91 1.66 -11.22 8.14
CA HIS A 91 2.12 -12.44 7.48
C HIS A 91 2.77 -13.40 8.48
N ASP A 92 2.36 -14.65 8.44
CA ASP A 92 3.03 -15.71 9.21
C ASP A 92 4.44 -15.98 8.66
N ALA A 93 5.34 -16.47 9.50
CA ALA A 93 6.74 -16.70 9.16
C ALA A 93 6.96 -17.71 8.00
N LYS A 94 5.93 -18.48 7.63
CA LYS A 94 5.93 -19.36 6.45
C LYS A 94 5.81 -18.61 5.13
N SER A 95 5.46 -17.31 5.17
CA SER A 95 5.31 -16.49 3.96
C SER A 95 6.66 -16.37 3.23
N PRO A 96 6.68 -16.50 1.89
CA PRO A 96 7.89 -16.28 1.09
C PRO A 96 8.52 -14.90 1.29
N THR A 97 7.75 -13.92 1.72
CA THR A 97 8.20 -12.54 1.97
C THR A 97 9.25 -12.44 3.06
N TYR A 98 9.27 -13.41 3.99
CA TYR A 98 10.27 -13.49 5.05
C TYR A 98 11.71 -13.71 4.55
N ARG A 99 11.90 -14.21 3.32
CA ARG A 99 13.23 -14.29 2.69
C ARG A 99 13.92 -12.92 2.57
N ARG A 100 13.14 -11.84 2.63
CA ARG A 100 13.62 -10.45 2.57
C ARG A 100 13.76 -9.79 3.93
N LEU A 101 13.38 -10.49 5.01
CA LEU A 101 13.62 -10.05 6.37
C LEU A 101 15.12 -10.21 6.68
N LYS A 102 15.77 -9.13 7.12
CA LYS A 102 17.20 -9.12 7.46
C LYS A 102 17.47 -9.58 8.89
N ARG A 103 16.43 -9.62 9.73
CA ARG A 103 16.51 -10.08 11.12
C ARG A 103 16.31 -11.59 11.16
N ASN A 104 17.17 -12.30 11.89
CA ASN A 104 16.94 -13.70 12.24
C ASN A 104 15.93 -13.77 13.39
N LEU A 105 14.88 -14.57 13.20
CA LEU A 105 13.85 -14.82 14.20
C LEU A 105 14.14 -16.17 14.88
N SER A 106 13.98 -16.23 16.21
CA SER A 106 13.89 -17.47 16.95
C SER A 106 12.66 -18.28 16.54
N GLU A 107 12.61 -19.57 16.89
CA GLU A 107 11.43 -20.40 16.60
C GLU A 107 10.17 -19.88 17.32
N THR A 108 10.32 -19.34 18.52
CA THR A 108 9.23 -18.69 19.26
C THR A 108 8.72 -17.47 18.50
N GLU A 109 9.61 -16.56 18.10
CA GLU A 109 9.23 -15.37 17.34
C GLU A 109 8.56 -15.73 16.01
N LYS A 110 9.02 -16.77 15.32
CA LYS A 110 8.38 -17.27 14.10
C LYS A 110 6.95 -17.78 14.34
N ALA A 111 6.71 -18.47 15.46
CA ALA A 111 5.39 -18.96 15.83
C ALA A 111 4.43 -17.83 16.23
N GLU A 112 4.97 -16.74 16.77
CA GLU A 112 4.23 -15.61 17.30
C GLU A 112 3.98 -14.49 16.27
N ALA A 113 4.76 -14.43 15.18
CA ALA A 113 4.64 -13.40 14.16
C ALA A 113 3.41 -13.57 13.28
N GLY A 114 2.89 -12.45 12.78
CA GLY A 114 1.83 -12.41 11.76
C GLY A 114 0.41 -12.59 12.30
N SER A 115 -0.52 -12.58 11.37
CA SER A 115 -1.96 -12.85 11.61
C SER A 115 -2.57 -12.01 12.73
N PHE A 116 -2.08 -10.77 12.93
CA PHE A 116 -2.52 -9.83 13.97
C PHE A 116 -2.50 -10.43 15.40
N ARG A 117 -1.59 -11.37 15.68
CA ARG A 117 -1.48 -11.99 17.00
C ARG A 117 -1.13 -10.94 18.06
N ALA A 118 -1.71 -11.08 19.25
CA ALA A 118 -1.40 -10.22 20.40
C ALA A 118 -0.09 -10.68 21.09
N THR A 119 1.04 -10.50 20.42
CA THR A 119 2.36 -10.99 20.84
C THR A 119 3.37 -9.84 20.88
N ALA A 120 4.47 -10.06 21.59
CA ALA A 120 5.52 -9.05 21.73
C ALA A 120 6.11 -8.64 20.37
N ILE A 121 6.35 -9.61 19.47
CA ILE A 121 6.92 -9.32 18.15
C ILE A 121 5.97 -8.52 17.25
N VAL A 122 4.67 -8.76 17.32
CA VAL A 122 3.67 -7.98 16.57
C VAL A 122 3.57 -6.56 17.12
N ASN A 123 3.64 -6.38 18.45
CA ASN A 123 3.66 -5.07 19.09
C ASN A 123 4.95 -4.29 18.75
N GLU A 124 6.10 -4.95 18.74
CA GLU A 124 7.37 -4.38 18.29
C GLU A 124 7.26 -3.91 16.83
N ALA A 125 6.67 -4.74 15.97
CA ALA A 125 6.47 -4.41 14.56
C ALA A 125 5.55 -3.20 14.36
N TRP A 126 4.52 -3.07 15.19
CA TRP A 126 3.67 -1.88 15.20
C TRP A 126 4.46 -0.64 15.64
N GLY A 127 5.23 -0.72 16.72
CA GLY A 127 6.09 0.36 17.18
C GLY A 127 7.08 0.84 16.11
N ALA A 128 7.72 -0.09 15.40
CA ALA A 128 8.63 0.22 14.29
C ALA A 128 7.89 0.88 13.11
N THR A 129 6.67 0.43 12.81
CA THR A 129 5.81 1.02 11.77
C THR A 129 5.42 2.45 12.14
N LEU A 130 5.02 2.71 13.38
CA LEU A 130 4.71 4.05 13.90
C LEU A 130 5.93 4.98 13.84
N ALA A 131 7.10 4.49 14.25
CA ALA A 131 8.32 5.28 14.20
C ALA A 131 8.66 5.70 12.75
N ALA A 132 8.51 4.79 11.79
CA ALA A 132 8.68 5.09 10.37
C ALA A 132 7.65 6.12 9.88
N ALA A 133 6.37 5.96 10.26
CA ALA A 133 5.31 6.89 9.90
C ALA A 133 5.58 8.31 10.44
N LYS A 134 6.01 8.42 11.70
CA LYS A 134 6.34 9.69 12.33
C LYS A 134 7.47 10.40 11.59
N VAL A 135 8.55 9.71 11.26
CA VAL A 135 9.70 10.29 10.56
C VAL A 135 9.32 10.78 9.17
N LEU A 136 8.58 9.97 8.41
CA LEU A 136 8.11 10.34 7.06
C LEU A 136 6.93 11.32 7.08
N LYS A 137 6.38 11.66 8.25
CA LYS A 137 5.14 12.41 8.41
C LYS A 137 3.98 11.76 7.64
N ALA A 138 4.00 10.44 7.53
CA ALA A 138 2.96 9.68 6.84
C ALA A 138 1.71 9.60 7.71
N LYS A 139 0.55 9.81 7.10
CA LYS A 139 -0.75 9.77 7.77
C LYS A 139 -1.57 8.53 7.42
N THR A 140 -1.07 7.69 6.53
CA THR A 140 -1.81 6.52 6.03
C THR A 140 -0.93 5.28 6.08
N ILE A 141 -1.43 4.21 6.71
CA ILE A 141 -0.74 2.93 6.86
C ILE A 141 -1.61 1.82 6.29
N LEU A 142 -1.05 1.05 5.36
CA LEU A 142 -1.68 -0.11 4.74
C LEU A 142 -1.30 -1.41 5.47
N PHE A 143 -2.29 -2.16 5.89
CA PHE A 143 -2.17 -3.55 6.35
C PHE A 143 -2.65 -4.48 5.23
N GLN A 144 -1.73 -4.96 4.40
CA GLN A 144 -2.05 -5.99 3.41
C GLN A 144 -1.94 -7.36 4.07
N CYS A 145 -2.99 -8.18 3.95
CA CYS A 145 -2.97 -9.57 4.37
C CYS A 145 -2.55 -10.51 3.22
N PRO A 146 -1.93 -11.65 3.53
CA PRO A 146 -1.72 -12.70 2.54
C PRO A 146 -3.04 -13.45 2.26
N SER A 147 -3.14 -14.13 1.11
CA SER A 147 -4.32 -14.96 0.77
C SER A 147 -4.53 -16.14 1.73
N SER A 148 -3.51 -16.51 2.50
CA SER A 148 -3.61 -17.52 3.58
C SER A 148 -4.33 -17.02 4.83
N PHE A 149 -4.44 -15.69 5.00
CA PHE A 149 -5.22 -15.11 6.10
C PHE A 149 -6.70 -15.15 5.74
N LYS A 150 -7.37 -16.24 6.12
CA LYS A 150 -8.75 -16.54 5.73
C LYS A 150 -9.78 -15.88 6.63
N GLN A 151 -11.00 -15.72 6.11
CA GLN A 151 -12.17 -15.28 6.86
C GLN A 151 -12.60 -16.38 7.85
N THR A 152 -12.06 -16.31 9.05
CA THR A 152 -12.44 -17.17 10.18
C THR A 152 -12.76 -16.32 11.39
N ALA A 153 -13.61 -16.82 12.29
CA ALA A 153 -13.94 -16.12 13.53
C ALA A 153 -12.69 -15.78 14.35
N GLU A 154 -11.70 -16.68 14.37
CA GLU A 154 -10.43 -16.45 15.06
C GLU A 154 -9.64 -15.30 14.45
N ASN A 155 -9.51 -15.24 13.12
CA ASN A 155 -8.76 -14.17 12.44
C ASN A 155 -9.45 -12.82 12.59
N ILE A 156 -10.79 -12.80 12.54
CA ILE A 156 -11.57 -11.58 12.78
C ILE A 156 -11.35 -11.08 14.22
N ALA A 157 -11.46 -11.97 15.21
CA ALA A 157 -11.22 -11.62 16.62
C ALA A 157 -9.76 -11.12 16.86
N ARG A 158 -8.77 -11.69 16.17
CA ARG A 158 -7.39 -11.20 16.24
C ARG A 158 -7.26 -9.78 15.67
N MET A 159 -7.90 -9.50 14.52
CA MET A 159 -7.93 -8.15 13.96
C MET A 159 -8.59 -7.16 14.92
N GLU A 160 -9.76 -7.48 15.44
CA GLU A 160 -10.47 -6.65 16.40
C GLU A 160 -9.60 -6.33 17.60
N LYS A 161 -9.01 -7.36 18.22
CA LYS A 161 -8.11 -7.20 19.36
C LYS A 161 -6.91 -6.31 19.02
N PHE A 162 -6.26 -6.53 17.88
CA PHE A 162 -5.10 -5.72 17.46
C PHE A 162 -5.49 -4.27 17.25
N PHE A 163 -6.47 -3.99 16.39
CA PHE A 163 -6.84 -2.62 16.05
C PHE A 163 -7.47 -1.84 17.22
N CYS A 164 -8.09 -2.51 18.18
CA CYS A 164 -8.58 -1.89 19.41
C CYS A 164 -7.47 -1.63 20.44
N SER A 165 -6.35 -2.38 20.40
CA SER A 165 -5.27 -2.26 21.38
C SER A 165 -4.17 -1.28 21.00
N ILE A 166 -4.01 -0.98 19.71
CA ILE A 166 -2.93 -0.11 19.23
C ILE A 166 -3.25 1.38 19.42
N ASP A 167 -2.23 2.16 19.72
CA ASP A 167 -2.34 3.63 19.63
C ASP A 167 -2.35 4.02 18.14
N ARG A 168 -3.50 4.48 17.68
CA ARG A 168 -3.72 4.85 16.27
C ARG A 168 -3.32 6.28 15.96
N GLN A 169 -3.20 7.12 16.99
CA GLN A 169 -3.01 8.57 16.83
C GLN A 169 -4.02 9.15 15.82
N ASP A 170 -3.58 10.05 14.94
CA ASP A 170 -4.37 10.63 13.85
C ASP A 170 -4.15 9.91 12.49
N LEU A 171 -3.80 8.62 12.53
CA LEU A 171 -3.48 7.82 11.35
C LEU A 171 -4.72 7.23 10.68
N ASN A 172 -4.76 7.31 9.36
CA ASN A 172 -5.68 6.55 8.53
C ASN A 172 -5.15 5.14 8.35
N LEU A 173 -5.83 4.15 8.92
CA LEU A 173 -5.48 2.75 8.78
C LEU A 173 -6.27 2.14 7.64
N CYS A 174 -5.56 1.48 6.73
CA CYS A 174 -6.12 0.87 5.53
C CYS A 174 -5.89 -0.64 5.58
N TRP A 175 -6.88 -1.42 5.17
CA TRP A 175 -6.79 -2.86 5.13
C TRP A 175 -7.04 -3.41 3.74
N GLU A 176 -6.14 -4.25 3.26
CA GLU A 176 -6.25 -4.99 2.01
C GLU A 176 -6.41 -6.48 2.29
N PRO A 177 -7.65 -7.00 2.33
CA PRO A 177 -7.87 -8.44 2.35
C PRO A 177 -7.40 -9.07 1.05
N ARG A 178 -6.86 -10.27 1.14
CA ARG A 178 -6.51 -11.09 0.00
C ARG A 178 -7.20 -12.44 0.10
N GLY A 179 -7.58 -13.02 -1.03
CA GLY A 179 -8.36 -14.27 -1.06
C GLY A 179 -9.86 -14.03 -0.93
N ASP A 180 -10.57 -15.09 -0.54
CA ASP A 180 -12.04 -15.12 -0.56
C ASP A 180 -12.61 -14.55 0.75
N TRP A 181 -12.89 -13.26 0.76
CA TRP A 181 -13.59 -12.57 1.84
C TRP A 181 -14.97 -12.12 1.35
N ASN A 182 -15.99 -12.39 2.16
CA ASN A 182 -17.34 -11.89 1.89
C ASN A 182 -17.39 -10.35 2.03
N ALA A 183 -17.96 -9.66 1.05
CA ALA A 183 -17.99 -8.20 1.01
C ALA A 183 -18.70 -7.56 2.22
N GLU A 184 -19.78 -8.20 2.74
CA GLU A 184 -20.51 -7.71 3.91
C GLU A 184 -19.65 -7.85 5.18
N VAL A 185 -18.87 -8.92 5.30
CA VAL A 185 -17.93 -9.09 6.42
C VAL A 185 -16.82 -8.08 6.34
N VAL A 186 -16.25 -7.84 5.15
CA VAL A 186 -15.26 -6.77 4.93
C VAL A 186 -15.85 -5.41 5.32
N ARG A 187 -17.08 -5.11 4.90
CA ARG A 187 -17.78 -3.88 5.27
C ARG A 187 -17.94 -3.74 6.78
N SER A 188 -18.42 -4.79 7.45
CA SER A 188 -18.61 -4.80 8.91
C SER A 188 -17.30 -4.52 9.65
N ILE A 189 -16.22 -5.20 9.27
CA ILE A 189 -14.88 -4.99 9.84
C ILE A 189 -14.38 -3.56 9.58
N CYS A 190 -14.49 -3.06 8.36
CA CYS A 190 -14.03 -1.71 8.02
C CYS A 190 -14.79 -0.63 8.79
N VAL A 191 -16.10 -0.81 8.98
CA VAL A 191 -16.93 0.12 9.77
C VAL A 191 -16.58 0.05 11.26
N SER A 192 -16.57 -1.16 11.85
CA SER A 192 -16.36 -1.34 13.29
C SER A 192 -14.96 -0.93 13.75
N LEU A 193 -13.95 -1.13 12.88
CA LEU A 193 -12.56 -0.80 13.17
C LEU A 193 -12.08 0.51 12.50
N GLU A 194 -12.99 1.26 11.87
CA GLU A 194 -12.70 2.52 11.16
C GLU A 194 -11.55 2.39 10.14
N LEU A 195 -11.51 1.28 9.40
CA LEU A 195 -10.51 1.00 8.38
C LEU A 195 -10.96 1.47 6.99
N CYS A 196 -10.02 1.96 6.18
CA CYS A 196 -10.24 2.16 4.75
C CYS A 196 -10.03 0.83 4.03
N HIS A 197 -11.02 0.41 3.24
CA HIS A 197 -10.89 -0.78 2.38
C HIS A 197 -9.96 -0.50 1.21
N VAL A 198 -8.92 -1.33 1.05
CA VAL A 198 -8.00 -1.27 -0.08
C VAL A 198 -8.34 -2.37 -1.07
N VAL A 199 -8.52 -2.00 -2.32
CA VAL A 199 -8.96 -2.92 -3.38
C VAL A 199 -8.32 -2.55 -4.72
N ASP A 200 -8.19 -3.53 -5.60
CA ASP A 200 -7.98 -3.29 -7.02
C ASP A 200 -9.35 -3.08 -7.67
N PRO A 201 -9.66 -1.86 -8.19
CA PRO A 201 -10.99 -1.54 -8.70
C PRO A 201 -11.40 -2.34 -9.95
N PHE A 202 -10.44 -3.00 -10.62
CA PHE A 202 -10.74 -3.93 -11.71
C PHE A 202 -11.10 -5.35 -11.24
N ILE A 203 -10.98 -5.62 -9.92
CA ILE A 203 -11.29 -6.93 -9.33
C ILE A 203 -12.54 -6.83 -8.47
N GLY A 204 -12.75 -5.70 -7.78
CA GLY A 204 -13.89 -5.55 -6.88
C GLY A 204 -14.15 -4.11 -6.50
N GLU A 205 -15.28 -3.87 -5.85
CA GLU A 205 -15.70 -2.56 -5.39
C GLU A 205 -15.22 -2.29 -3.96
N THR A 206 -14.90 -1.01 -3.68
CA THR A 206 -14.59 -0.62 -2.31
C THR A 206 -15.86 -0.57 -1.44
N VAL A 207 -15.76 -1.07 -0.21
CA VAL A 207 -16.83 -0.95 0.78
C VAL A 207 -16.76 0.36 1.58
N THR A 208 -15.74 1.19 1.33
CA THR A 208 -15.53 2.50 1.98
C THR A 208 -15.45 3.63 0.95
N PRO A 209 -16.55 3.95 0.22
CA PRO A 209 -16.49 4.86 -0.91
C PRO A 209 -16.18 6.31 -0.53
N ASP A 210 -16.34 6.70 0.73
CA ASP A 210 -16.05 8.05 1.21
C ASP A 210 -14.57 8.39 1.30
N ARG A 211 -13.75 7.37 1.40
CA ARG A 211 -12.29 7.41 1.32
C ARG A 211 -11.81 6.10 0.70
N TYR A 212 -11.14 6.15 -0.41
CA TYR A 212 -10.71 4.96 -1.13
C TYR A 212 -9.18 4.89 -1.26
N TYR A 213 -8.71 3.67 -1.38
CA TYR A 213 -7.31 3.37 -1.61
C TYR A 213 -7.24 2.25 -2.65
N PHE A 214 -6.92 2.60 -3.88
CA PHE A 214 -6.84 1.66 -4.99
C PHE A 214 -5.40 1.23 -5.23
N ARG A 215 -5.20 -0.08 -5.42
CA ARG A 215 -3.90 -0.67 -5.75
C ARG A 215 -4.03 -1.53 -6.99
N LEU A 216 -3.45 -1.06 -8.09
CA LEU A 216 -3.58 -1.67 -9.40
C LEU A 216 -2.44 -2.66 -9.66
N HIS A 217 -2.75 -3.96 -9.61
CA HIS A 217 -1.75 -5.03 -9.71
C HIS A 217 -1.56 -5.57 -11.13
N GLY A 218 -2.35 -5.05 -12.11
CA GLY A 218 -2.44 -5.57 -13.47
C GLY A 218 -3.46 -6.69 -13.61
N ARG A 219 -4.31 -6.63 -14.64
CA ARG A 219 -5.45 -7.55 -14.84
C ARG A 219 -5.04 -9.01 -15.05
N SER A 220 -3.90 -9.24 -15.68
CA SER A 220 -3.34 -10.56 -15.90
C SER A 220 -2.05 -10.83 -15.12
N GLY A 221 -1.75 -9.98 -14.11
CA GLY A 221 -0.59 -10.11 -13.25
C GLY A 221 0.42 -8.98 -13.41
N TRP A 222 1.51 -9.06 -12.66
CA TRP A 222 2.48 -7.98 -12.48
C TRP A 222 3.08 -7.38 -13.76
N ARG A 223 3.22 -8.15 -14.84
CA ARG A 223 3.79 -7.65 -16.11
C ARG A 223 2.78 -6.92 -16.98
N TYR A 224 1.54 -6.84 -16.54
CA TYR A 224 0.48 -6.16 -17.27
C TYR A 224 0.79 -4.68 -17.47
N GLN A 225 0.39 -4.13 -18.61
CA GLN A 225 0.40 -2.70 -18.91
C GLN A 225 -1.04 -2.27 -19.23
N TYR A 226 -1.51 -1.21 -18.58
CA TYR A 226 -2.88 -0.73 -18.75
C TYR A 226 -3.05 -0.03 -20.08
N GLU A 227 -4.16 -0.32 -20.75
CA GLU A 227 -4.58 0.35 -21.97
C GLU A 227 -5.36 1.63 -21.66
N LEU A 228 -5.45 2.55 -22.65
CA LEU A 228 -6.14 3.84 -22.47
C LEU A 228 -7.62 3.67 -22.13
N GLY A 229 -8.30 2.67 -22.71
CA GLY A 229 -9.70 2.36 -22.42
C GLY A 229 -9.92 1.98 -20.96
N GLU A 230 -9.01 1.17 -20.40
CA GLU A 230 -9.07 0.76 -18.99
C GLU A 230 -8.78 1.93 -18.03
N LEU A 231 -7.83 2.80 -18.40
CA LEU A 231 -7.56 4.00 -17.61
C LEU A 231 -8.75 4.97 -17.63
N LYS A 232 -9.51 5.04 -18.73
CA LYS A 232 -10.79 5.78 -18.79
C LYS A 232 -11.85 5.15 -17.90
N GLU A 233 -11.96 3.80 -17.89
CA GLU A 233 -12.84 3.08 -16.95
C GLU A 233 -12.47 3.38 -15.50
N LEU A 234 -11.18 3.32 -15.16
CA LEU A 234 -10.67 3.69 -13.84
C LEU A 234 -11.07 5.12 -13.46
N ALA A 235 -10.95 6.08 -14.39
CA ALA A 235 -11.31 7.47 -14.14
C ALA A 235 -12.79 7.63 -13.76
N THR A 236 -13.67 6.80 -14.32
CA THR A 236 -15.11 6.80 -13.97
C THR A 236 -15.37 6.27 -12.57
N SER A 237 -14.49 5.38 -12.05
CA SER A 237 -14.62 4.83 -10.71
C SER A 237 -14.17 5.80 -9.61
N LEU A 238 -13.50 6.90 -9.98
CA LEU A 238 -13.06 7.91 -9.02
C LEU A 238 -14.23 8.76 -8.54
N VAL A 239 -14.39 8.82 -7.23
CA VAL A 239 -15.39 9.71 -6.62
C VAL A 239 -14.78 11.10 -6.50
N LYS A 240 -15.05 11.99 -7.46
CA LYS A 240 -14.45 13.33 -7.59
C LYS A 240 -14.53 14.20 -6.32
N SER A 241 -15.53 13.97 -5.45
CA SER A 241 -15.72 14.72 -4.20
C SER A 241 -14.97 14.12 -3.00
N LYS A 242 -14.40 12.93 -3.12
CA LYS A 242 -13.83 12.15 -2.02
C LYS A 242 -12.31 12.14 -2.05
N ARG A 243 -11.70 12.01 -0.87
CA ARG A 243 -10.25 11.83 -0.73
C ARG A 243 -9.87 10.39 -1.02
N GLY A 244 -8.85 10.17 -1.86
CA GLY A 244 -8.40 8.82 -2.19
C GLY A 244 -6.98 8.76 -2.73
N TYR A 245 -6.49 7.53 -2.81
CA TYR A 245 -5.21 7.19 -3.42
C TYR A 245 -5.43 6.19 -4.55
N VAL A 246 -4.66 6.35 -5.62
CA VAL A 246 -4.53 5.38 -6.71
C VAL A 246 -3.05 5.05 -6.87
N PHE A 247 -2.66 3.85 -6.47
CA PHE A 247 -1.28 3.40 -6.59
C PHE A 247 -1.15 2.28 -7.62
N PHE A 248 -0.35 2.53 -8.62
CA PHE A 248 0.03 1.52 -9.60
C PHE A 248 1.10 0.60 -9.00
N ASN A 249 0.90 -0.71 -9.13
CA ASN A 249 1.72 -1.76 -8.52
C ASN A 249 2.05 -2.87 -9.54
N ASN A 250 2.35 -2.51 -10.76
CA ASN A 250 2.75 -3.40 -11.85
C ASN A 250 4.15 -3.05 -12.35
N SER A 251 4.70 -3.83 -13.27
CA SER A 251 6.05 -3.60 -13.82
C SER A 251 6.18 -2.29 -14.61
N LYS A 252 5.06 -1.74 -15.05
CA LYS A 252 4.94 -0.49 -15.81
C LYS A 252 4.31 0.65 -14.99
N MET A 253 4.36 0.54 -13.66
CA MET A 253 3.65 1.42 -12.75
C MET A 253 3.89 2.91 -12.99
N THR A 254 5.12 3.32 -13.32
CA THR A 254 5.44 4.74 -13.58
C THR A 254 4.81 5.22 -14.90
N GLU A 255 4.96 4.42 -15.96
CA GLU A 255 4.40 4.74 -17.28
C GLU A 255 2.85 4.80 -17.22
N ASP A 256 2.24 3.83 -16.54
CA ASP A 256 0.77 3.76 -16.43
C ASP A 256 0.20 4.86 -15.54
N ALA A 257 0.87 5.16 -14.43
CA ALA A 257 0.49 6.29 -13.57
C ALA A 257 0.56 7.63 -14.32
N LEU A 258 1.61 7.86 -15.12
CA LEU A 258 1.74 9.05 -15.95
C LEU A 258 0.65 9.18 -17.01
N LYS A 259 0.33 8.07 -17.70
CA LYS A 259 -0.78 8.06 -18.68
C LYS A 259 -2.10 8.40 -18.00
N PHE A 260 -2.31 7.87 -16.79
CA PHE A 260 -3.52 8.13 -16.03
C PHE A 260 -3.63 9.57 -15.57
N CYS A 261 -2.52 10.17 -15.11
CA CYS A 261 -2.49 11.59 -14.78
C CYS A 261 -2.87 12.48 -15.98
N LYS A 262 -2.25 12.26 -17.14
CA LYS A 262 -2.55 13.02 -18.36
C LYS A 262 -4.02 12.91 -18.75
N LEU A 263 -4.59 11.72 -18.68
CA LEU A 263 -6.00 11.49 -18.99
C LEU A 263 -6.92 12.29 -18.06
N LEU A 264 -6.57 12.44 -16.79
CA LEU A 264 -7.36 13.20 -15.82
C LEU A 264 -7.21 14.72 -15.99
N ASP A 265 -6.07 15.20 -16.45
CA ASP A 265 -5.83 16.61 -16.73
C ASP A 265 -6.58 17.08 -17.99
N GLU A 266 -6.86 16.16 -18.92
CA GLU A 266 -7.60 16.42 -20.16
C GLU A 266 -9.14 16.33 -19.97
N ALA A 267 -9.65 15.84 -18.84
CA ALA A 267 -11.06 15.58 -18.54
C ALA A 267 -11.71 16.68 -17.67
#